data_3823b5d1dfc99675ce1d2f89642212d1
#
_entry.id   3823b5d1dfc99675ce1d2f89642212d1
#
_cell.length_a   1.000
_cell.length_b   1.000
_cell.length_c   1.000
_cell.angle_alpha   90.00
_cell.angle_beta   90.00
_cell.angle_gamma   90.00
#
_symmetry.space_group_name_H-M   'P 1'
#
loop_
_entity.id
_entity.type
_entity.pdbx_description
1 polymer ?
#
loop_
_entity_poly.entity_id
_entity_poly.type
_entity_poly.pdbx_seq_one_letter_code
_entity_poly.pdbx_strand_id
1 'polypeptide(L)'
;LIIATVIVGRTMIGNHFKKKFSKRPPPGIIVTAAENRVFENLISTYGTARPFKTQSYKIEKYEILKPINFNQKVKKGDVIAELKNRKITAQFDGTIGKREFSEDIEVSKSSILVNLENTSIIYCDVDIPEMFVPFIKVGLPVDIKFSGYKDKTYKGQVDSLASRISEDTRSLPTRIKMDN
;
A
#
# COMPACT_ATOMS: atom_id res chain seq x y z
N LEU A 1 0.18 -5.64 92.65
CA LEU A 1 -0.94 -5.94 91.77
C LEU A 1 -0.94 -5.04 90.54
N ILE A 2 -0.84 -3.70 90.63
CA ILE A 2 -0.91 -2.69 89.49
C ILE A 2 0.21 -2.94 88.46
N ILE A 3 1.46 -3.16 88.87
CA ILE A 3 2.61 -3.38 87.98
C ILE A 3 2.45 -4.65 87.13
N ALA A 4 1.91 -5.70 87.68
CA ALA A 4 1.67 -6.96 86.96
C ALA A 4 0.62 -6.78 85.86
N THR A 5 -0.44 -6.00 86.11
CA THR A 5 -1.49 -5.70 85.11
C THR A 5 -0.97 -4.85 83.97
N VAL A 6 -0.07 -3.90 84.23
CA VAL A 6 0.55 -3.06 83.20
C VAL A 6 1.48 -3.89 82.32
N ILE A 7 2.25 -4.81 82.87
CA ILE A 7 3.15 -5.69 82.08
C ILE A 7 2.36 -6.65 81.20
N VAL A 8 1.29 -7.25 81.74
CA VAL A 8 0.41 -8.14 80.93
C VAL A 8 -0.30 -7.36 79.81
N GLY A 9 -0.81 -6.15 80.12
CA GLY A 9 -1.43 -5.30 79.10
C GLY A 9 -0.46 -4.92 77.95
N ARG A 10 0.76 -4.55 78.31
CA ARG A 10 1.80 -4.15 77.34
C ARG A 10 2.22 -5.34 76.46
N THR A 11 2.35 -6.55 77.00
CA THR A 11 2.68 -7.77 76.25
C THR A 11 1.56 -8.19 75.32
N MET A 12 0.29 -8.11 75.78
CA MET A 12 -0.86 -8.43 74.94
C MET A 12 -0.99 -7.46 73.76
N ILE A 13 -0.87 -6.18 74.02
CA ILE A 13 -0.90 -5.13 72.97
C ILE A 13 0.25 -5.32 71.97
N GLY A 14 1.48 -5.53 72.44
CA GLY A 14 2.65 -5.79 71.63
C GLY A 14 2.51 -6.99 70.73
N ASN A 15 1.96 -8.11 71.24
CA ASN A 15 1.72 -9.32 70.49
C ASN A 15 0.59 -9.15 69.44
N HIS A 16 -0.44 -8.37 69.77
CA HIS A 16 -1.51 -8.08 68.83
C HIS A 16 -1.00 -7.24 67.61
N PHE A 17 -0.21 -6.22 67.88
CA PHE A 17 0.41 -5.42 66.80
C PHE A 17 1.42 -6.23 65.97
N LYS A 18 2.26 -7.07 66.58
CA LYS A 18 3.14 -7.93 65.85
C LYS A 18 2.37 -8.87 64.90
N LYS A 19 1.27 -9.45 65.36
CA LYS A 19 0.44 -10.36 64.55
C LYS A 19 -0.25 -9.67 63.38
N LYS A 20 -0.65 -8.39 63.58
CA LYS A 20 -1.40 -7.63 62.56
C LYS A 20 -0.49 -6.99 61.49
N PHE A 21 0.75 -6.64 61.84
CA PHE A 21 1.66 -5.93 60.94
C PHE A 21 2.85 -6.78 60.45
N SER A 22 3.06 -8.01 60.94
CA SER A 22 4.17 -8.86 60.51
C SER A 22 3.93 -9.57 59.17
N LYS A 23 2.68 -9.63 58.71
CA LYS A 23 2.33 -10.22 57.42
C LYS A 23 2.04 -9.14 56.40
N ARG A 24 3.07 -8.51 55.86
CA ARG A 24 2.88 -7.75 54.64
C ARG A 24 2.59 -8.77 53.52
N PRO A 25 1.49 -8.64 52.76
CA PRO A 25 1.30 -9.48 51.60
C PRO A 25 2.52 -9.31 50.67
N PRO A 26 3.01 -10.38 50.08
CA PRO A 26 4.10 -10.26 49.12
C PRO A 26 3.68 -9.25 48.02
N PRO A 27 4.62 -8.42 47.52
CA PRO A 27 4.31 -7.53 46.44
C PRO A 27 3.75 -8.34 45.25
N GLY A 28 2.61 -7.89 44.71
CA GLY A 28 2.03 -8.51 43.53
C GLY A 28 3.01 -8.37 42.39
N ILE A 29 3.43 -9.46 41.79
CA ILE A 29 4.28 -9.48 40.61
C ILE A 29 3.35 -9.81 39.42
N ILE A 30 3.33 -8.92 38.45
CA ILE A 30 2.67 -9.19 37.15
C ILE A 30 3.66 -10.05 36.35
N VAL A 31 3.31 -11.30 36.10
CA VAL A 31 4.09 -12.19 35.26
C VAL A 31 3.35 -12.40 33.95
N THR A 32 4.08 -12.31 32.85
CA THR A 32 3.59 -12.67 31.52
C THR A 32 4.40 -13.86 31.05
N ALA A 33 3.73 -14.89 30.58
CA ALA A 33 4.41 -16.04 29.99
C ALA A 33 5.11 -15.60 28.70
N ALA A 34 6.36 -16.02 28.52
CA ALA A 34 7.07 -15.83 27.28
C ALA A 34 6.47 -16.79 26.23
N GLU A 35 5.97 -16.23 25.15
CA GLU A 35 5.46 -16.98 24.00
C GLU A 35 6.44 -16.85 22.85
N ASN A 36 6.70 -17.97 22.17
CA ASN A 36 7.43 -17.93 20.90
C ASN A 36 6.51 -17.34 19.83
N ARG A 37 6.85 -16.13 19.36
CA ARG A 37 6.16 -15.49 18.22
C ARG A 37 7.14 -15.33 17.07
N VAL A 38 6.68 -15.71 15.90
CA VAL A 38 7.39 -15.40 14.66
C VAL A 38 7.08 -13.94 14.32
N PHE A 39 8.09 -13.10 14.31
CA PHE A 39 7.98 -11.72 13.85
C PHE A 39 8.28 -11.70 12.37
N GLU A 40 7.27 -11.37 11.58
CA GLU A 40 7.45 -11.08 10.17
C GLU A 40 7.96 -9.63 10.01
N ASN A 41 9.08 -9.47 9.33
CA ASN A 41 9.55 -8.14 8.94
C ASN A 41 8.68 -7.63 7.79
N LEU A 42 7.70 -6.81 8.10
CA LEU A 42 6.85 -6.16 7.10
C LEU A 42 7.47 -4.82 6.70
N ILE A 43 7.66 -4.64 5.40
CA ILE A 43 8.08 -3.39 4.81
C ILE A 43 6.85 -2.73 4.21
N SER A 44 6.54 -1.51 4.66
CA SER A 44 5.45 -0.71 4.11
C SER A 44 6.03 0.44 3.30
N THR A 45 5.55 0.60 2.08
CA THR A 45 5.94 1.70 1.19
C THR A 45 4.73 2.19 0.39
N TYR A 46 4.89 3.31 -0.27
CA TYR A 46 3.88 3.90 -1.14
C TYR A 46 4.31 3.78 -2.60
N GLY A 47 3.35 3.68 -3.48
CA GLY A 47 3.63 3.58 -4.90
C GLY A 47 2.49 4.08 -5.78
N THR A 48 2.73 4.08 -7.07
CA THR A 48 1.78 4.53 -8.10
C THR A 48 1.30 3.34 -8.92
N ALA A 49 -0.03 3.20 -9.01
CA ALA A 49 -0.64 2.19 -9.86
C ALA A 49 -0.66 2.65 -11.32
N ARG A 50 -0.25 1.77 -12.22
CA ARG A 50 -0.23 2.00 -13.67
C ARG A 50 -0.86 0.83 -14.42
N PRO A 51 -1.58 1.06 -15.51
CA PRO A 51 -2.09 -0.02 -16.35
C PRO A 51 -0.95 -0.76 -17.05
N PHE A 52 -1.20 -2.00 -17.42
CA PHE A 52 -0.24 -2.85 -18.16
C PHE A 52 0.25 -2.18 -19.45
N LYS A 53 -0.67 -1.61 -20.22
CA LYS A 53 -0.36 -0.87 -21.46
C LYS A 53 -1.22 0.37 -21.55
N THR A 54 -0.60 1.45 -21.99
CA THR A 54 -1.27 2.71 -22.33
C THR A 54 -0.77 3.17 -23.69
N GLN A 55 -1.69 3.55 -24.56
CA GLN A 55 -1.41 4.21 -25.83
C GLN A 55 -2.21 5.48 -25.88
N SER A 56 -1.54 6.63 -26.05
CA SER A 56 -2.17 7.96 -26.11
C SER A 56 -2.20 8.46 -27.53
N TYR A 57 -3.33 9.08 -27.91
CA TYR A 57 -3.55 9.69 -29.21
C TYR A 57 -3.97 11.16 -29.01
N LYS A 58 -3.17 12.08 -29.50
CA LYS A 58 -3.56 13.50 -29.58
C LYS A 58 -4.36 13.70 -30.85
N ILE A 59 -5.58 14.22 -30.72
CA ILE A 59 -6.52 14.45 -31.81
C ILE A 59 -6.98 15.88 -31.76
N GLU A 60 -6.94 16.55 -32.89
CA GLU A 60 -7.51 17.89 -33.01
C GLU A 60 -9.04 17.78 -33.10
N LYS A 61 -9.75 18.58 -32.33
CA LYS A 61 -11.23 18.51 -32.24
C LYS A 61 -11.93 18.69 -33.58
N TYR A 62 -11.38 19.52 -34.44
CA TYR A 62 -11.93 19.80 -35.78
C TYR A 62 -11.78 18.64 -36.78
N GLU A 63 -10.92 17.67 -36.49
CA GLU A 63 -10.74 16.49 -37.32
C GLU A 63 -11.79 15.38 -37.01
N ILE A 64 -12.44 15.45 -35.86
CA ILE A 64 -13.34 14.40 -35.38
C ILE A 64 -14.63 14.44 -36.23
N LEU A 65 -14.94 13.34 -36.91
CA LEU A 65 -16.18 13.15 -37.66
C LEU A 65 -17.33 12.66 -36.80
N LYS A 66 -17.05 11.77 -35.85
CA LYS A 66 -18.04 11.18 -34.95
C LYS A 66 -17.60 11.29 -33.50
N PRO A 67 -18.52 11.53 -32.56
CA PRO A 67 -18.18 11.55 -31.14
C PRO A 67 -17.43 10.28 -30.71
N ILE A 68 -16.40 10.45 -29.91
CA ILE A 68 -15.61 9.35 -29.35
C ILE A 68 -16.32 8.82 -28.10
N ASN A 69 -16.58 7.53 -28.05
CA ASN A 69 -17.21 6.89 -26.91
C ASN A 69 -16.14 6.53 -25.88
N PHE A 70 -16.09 7.30 -24.78
CA PHE A 70 -15.21 7.02 -23.67
C PHE A 70 -15.76 5.91 -22.76
N ASN A 71 -14.89 5.27 -21.98
CA ASN A 71 -15.19 4.14 -21.09
C ASN A 71 -15.70 2.89 -21.81
N GLN A 72 -15.58 2.84 -23.13
CA GLN A 72 -15.94 1.67 -23.93
C GLN A 72 -14.77 0.68 -23.98
N LYS A 73 -15.06 -0.62 -23.78
CA LYS A 73 -14.11 -1.68 -24.02
C LYS A 73 -14.03 -1.96 -25.52
N VAL A 74 -12.82 -2.07 -26.04
CA VAL A 74 -12.52 -2.35 -27.45
C VAL A 74 -11.53 -3.48 -27.58
N LYS A 75 -11.60 -4.18 -28.69
CA LYS A 75 -10.63 -5.20 -29.08
C LYS A 75 -9.60 -4.63 -30.04
N LYS A 76 -8.47 -5.29 -30.15
CA LYS A 76 -7.45 -4.96 -31.14
C LYS A 76 -8.06 -4.91 -32.54
N GLY A 77 -7.86 -3.81 -33.25
CA GLY A 77 -8.39 -3.56 -34.58
C GLY A 77 -9.70 -2.75 -34.62
N ASP A 78 -10.43 -2.64 -33.50
CA ASP A 78 -11.64 -1.82 -33.45
C ASP A 78 -11.33 -0.33 -33.69
N VAL A 79 -12.28 0.38 -34.28
CA VAL A 79 -12.12 1.83 -34.54
C VAL A 79 -12.40 2.62 -33.25
N ILE A 80 -11.40 3.33 -32.76
CA ILE A 80 -11.49 4.22 -31.59
C ILE A 80 -12.06 5.60 -31.99
N ALA A 81 -11.57 6.14 -33.12
CA ALA A 81 -11.98 7.44 -33.63
C ALA A 81 -11.98 7.48 -35.16
N GLU A 82 -13.03 8.10 -35.73
CA GLU A 82 -13.10 8.42 -37.15
C GLU A 82 -12.77 9.88 -37.35
N LEU A 83 -11.68 10.14 -38.06
CA LEU A 83 -11.20 11.47 -38.36
C LEU A 83 -11.41 11.76 -39.88
N LYS A 84 -11.38 13.02 -40.27
CA LYS A 84 -11.60 13.45 -41.65
C LYS A 84 -10.70 12.72 -42.66
N ASN A 85 -9.43 12.50 -42.28
CA ASN A 85 -8.42 11.98 -43.20
C ASN A 85 -7.91 10.58 -42.80
N ARG A 86 -8.33 10.05 -41.65
CA ARG A 86 -7.85 8.76 -41.12
C ARG A 86 -8.79 8.19 -40.07
N LYS A 87 -8.62 6.88 -39.81
CA LYS A 87 -9.22 6.19 -38.67
C LYS A 87 -8.13 5.81 -37.68
N ILE A 88 -8.42 5.97 -36.40
CA ILE A 88 -7.56 5.48 -35.32
C ILE A 88 -8.14 4.15 -34.85
N THR A 89 -7.32 3.10 -34.88
CA THR A 89 -7.72 1.74 -34.46
C THR A 89 -6.97 1.32 -33.20
N ALA A 90 -7.61 0.48 -32.40
CA ALA A 90 -7.04 -0.08 -31.20
C ALA A 90 -5.85 -1.00 -31.52
N GLN A 91 -4.70 -0.74 -30.93
CA GLN A 91 -3.48 -1.55 -31.10
C GLN A 91 -3.50 -2.81 -30.24
N PHE A 92 -4.31 -2.82 -29.19
CA PHE A 92 -4.51 -3.93 -28.25
C PHE A 92 -5.90 -3.84 -27.61
N ASP A 93 -6.30 -4.89 -26.92
CA ASP A 93 -7.57 -4.94 -26.19
C ASP A 93 -7.49 -4.03 -24.97
N GLY A 94 -8.49 -3.17 -24.77
CA GLY A 94 -8.45 -2.22 -23.67
C GLY A 94 -9.73 -1.41 -23.53
N THR A 95 -9.63 -0.34 -22.76
CA THR A 95 -10.72 0.62 -22.54
C THR A 95 -10.30 2.00 -23.03
N ILE A 96 -11.20 2.69 -23.72
CA ILE A 96 -10.97 4.05 -24.19
C ILE A 96 -11.18 5.02 -23.05
N GLY A 97 -10.13 5.78 -22.69
CA GLY A 97 -10.16 6.83 -21.69
C GLY A 97 -10.00 8.21 -22.29
N LYS A 98 -10.44 9.23 -21.56
CA LYS A 98 -10.14 10.63 -21.84
C LYS A 98 -9.14 11.12 -20.80
N ARG A 99 -8.06 11.74 -21.25
CA ARG A 99 -7.13 12.46 -20.36
C ARG A 99 -7.05 13.94 -20.76
N GLU A 100 -6.83 14.77 -19.77
CA GLU A 100 -6.64 16.22 -20.01
C GLU A 100 -5.15 16.55 -20.21
N PHE A 101 -4.25 15.69 -19.71
CA PHE A 101 -2.80 15.83 -19.84
C PHE A 101 -2.12 14.47 -19.91
N SER A 102 -0.92 14.44 -20.46
CA SER A 102 0.03 13.33 -20.40
C SER A 102 1.43 13.90 -20.21
N GLU A 103 2.31 13.15 -19.53
CA GLU A 103 3.66 13.61 -19.20
C GLU A 103 4.45 14.07 -20.44
N ASP A 104 4.22 13.41 -21.60
CA ASP A 104 4.98 13.65 -22.83
C ASP A 104 4.18 14.31 -23.96
N ILE A 105 2.92 14.72 -23.71
CA ILE A 105 2.03 15.26 -24.75
C ILE A 105 1.38 16.53 -24.26
N GLU A 106 1.70 17.65 -24.91
CA GLU A 106 1.04 18.92 -24.69
C GLU A 106 -0.35 18.93 -25.34
N VAL A 107 -1.38 19.23 -24.55
CA VAL A 107 -2.77 19.30 -24.99
C VAL A 107 -3.24 20.73 -24.94
N SER A 108 -3.68 21.26 -26.10
CA SER A 108 -4.26 22.60 -26.22
C SER A 108 -5.79 22.56 -26.08
N LYS A 109 -6.43 23.75 -25.98
CA LYS A 109 -7.89 23.85 -25.97
C LYS A 109 -8.55 23.31 -27.25
N SER A 110 -7.81 23.25 -28.35
CA SER A 110 -8.27 22.76 -29.65
C SER A 110 -8.10 21.24 -29.81
N SER A 111 -7.36 20.58 -28.93
CA SER A 111 -7.08 19.15 -29.02
C SER A 111 -7.71 18.36 -27.88
N ILE A 112 -7.77 17.05 -28.04
CA ILE A 112 -8.22 16.07 -27.05
C ILE A 112 -7.21 14.95 -27.00
N LEU A 113 -6.93 14.46 -25.80
CA LEU A 113 -6.11 13.28 -25.58
C LEU A 113 -7.00 12.08 -25.34
N VAL A 114 -6.89 11.10 -26.21
CA VAL A 114 -7.61 9.82 -26.11
C VAL A 114 -6.62 8.74 -25.76
N ASN A 115 -6.87 8.00 -24.70
CA ASN A 115 -6.04 6.88 -24.27
C ASN A 115 -6.74 5.56 -24.52
N LEU A 116 -5.98 4.59 -24.96
CA LEU A 116 -6.33 3.20 -24.92
C LEU A 116 -5.54 2.56 -23.78
N GLU A 117 -6.22 2.01 -22.78
CA GLU A 117 -5.59 1.43 -21.59
C GLU A 117 -5.99 -0.04 -21.42
N ASN A 118 -5.00 -0.90 -21.24
CA ASN A 118 -5.22 -2.27 -20.83
C ASN A 118 -4.94 -2.39 -19.32
N THR A 119 -6.00 -2.64 -18.57
CA THR A 119 -5.96 -2.74 -17.11
C THR A 119 -6.14 -4.17 -16.60
N SER A 120 -6.00 -5.18 -17.46
CA SER A 120 -6.09 -6.59 -17.03
C SER A 120 -5.04 -6.96 -15.99
N ILE A 121 -3.91 -6.27 -16.03
CA ILE A 121 -2.85 -6.31 -15.06
C ILE A 121 -2.60 -4.87 -14.63
N ILE A 122 -2.40 -4.67 -13.34
CA ILE A 122 -1.97 -3.40 -12.77
C ILE A 122 -0.54 -3.56 -12.28
N TYR A 123 0.32 -2.66 -12.69
CA TYR A 123 1.63 -2.48 -12.12
C TYR A 123 1.59 -1.44 -11.02
N CYS A 124 2.26 -1.70 -9.91
CA CYS A 124 2.50 -0.71 -8.87
C CYS A 124 4.01 -0.46 -8.80
N ASP A 125 4.44 0.73 -9.19
CA ASP A 125 5.82 1.15 -9.09
C ASP A 125 6.04 1.75 -7.70
N VAL A 126 7.01 1.21 -6.97
CA VAL A 126 7.36 1.58 -5.60
C VAL A 126 8.86 1.76 -5.46
N ASP A 127 9.28 2.59 -4.53
CA ASP A 127 10.66 2.80 -4.18
C ASP A 127 10.99 2.10 -2.85
N ILE A 128 11.92 1.16 -2.89
CA ILE A 128 12.36 0.40 -1.71
C ILE A 128 13.65 1.01 -1.17
N PRO A 129 13.67 1.50 0.08
CA PRO A 129 14.89 2.03 0.69
C PRO A 129 16.05 1.03 0.66
N GLU A 130 17.28 1.52 0.43
CA GLU A 130 18.50 0.72 0.26
C GLU A 130 18.70 -0.35 1.34
N MET A 131 18.38 -0.02 2.59
CA MET A 131 18.55 -0.93 3.72
C MET A 131 17.70 -2.20 3.62
N PHE A 132 16.60 -2.19 2.84
CA PHE A 132 15.71 -3.34 2.67
C PHE A 132 15.99 -4.14 1.39
N VAL A 133 16.83 -3.64 0.50
CA VAL A 133 17.17 -4.29 -0.79
C VAL A 133 17.61 -5.75 -0.63
N PRO A 134 18.44 -6.13 0.37
CA PRO A 134 18.83 -7.52 0.54
C PRO A 134 17.71 -8.50 0.79
N PHE A 135 16.54 -8.01 1.23
CA PHE A 135 15.38 -8.83 1.56
C PHE A 135 14.35 -8.92 0.43
N ILE A 136 14.50 -8.12 -0.63
CA ILE A 136 13.55 -8.07 -1.75
C ILE A 136 14.01 -8.98 -2.88
N LYS A 137 13.08 -9.80 -3.38
CA LYS A 137 13.33 -10.72 -4.48
C LYS A 137 12.11 -10.74 -5.42
N VAL A 138 12.35 -11.01 -6.70
CA VAL A 138 11.28 -11.26 -7.67
C VAL A 138 10.43 -12.44 -7.19
N GLY A 139 9.11 -12.33 -7.32
CA GLY A 139 8.15 -13.33 -6.85
C GLY A 139 7.73 -13.17 -5.39
N LEU A 140 8.31 -12.24 -4.61
CA LEU A 140 7.89 -11.99 -3.23
C LEU A 140 6.41 -11.54 -3.22
N PRO A 141 5.55 -12.16 -2.38
CA PRO A 141 4.15 -11.77 -2.26
C PRO A 141 4.03 -10.38 -1.61
N VAL A 142 3.08 -9.58 -2.11
CA VAL A 142 2.84 -8.22 -1.65
C VAL A 142 1.36 -7.98 -1.42
N ASP A 143 1.03 -7.35 -0.31
CA ASP A 143 -0.31 -6.87 0.00
C ASP A 143 -0.44 -5.40 -0.45
N ILE A 144 -1.41 -5.13 -1.34
CA ILE A 144 -1.64 -3.82 -1.92
C ILE A 144 -2.96 -3.27 -1.38
N LYS A 145 -2.93 -2.04 -0.88
CA LYS A 145 -4.11 -1.30 -0.43
C LYS A 145 -4.19 0.02 -1.18
N PHE A 146 -5.34 0.29 -1.77
CA PHE A 146 -5.61 1.57 -2.44
C PHE A 146 -6.33 2.52 -1.48
N SER A 147 -5.95 3.79 -1.50
CA SER A 147 -6.57 4.82 -0.66
C SER A 147 -8.08 4.98 -0.90
N GLY A 148 -8.54 4.72 -2.14
CA GLY A 148 -9.96 4.74 -2.49
C GLY A 148 -10.78 3.52 -2.04
N TYR A 149 -10.13 2.41 -1.66
CA TYR A 149 -10.74 1.14 -1.27
C TYR A 149 -10.15 0.64 0.04
N LYS A 150 -10.41 1.37 1.13
CA LYS A 150 -9.75 1.17 2.44
C LYS A 150 -9.92 -0.23 3.03
N ASP A 151 -11.04 -0.89 2.75
CA ASP A 151 -11.38 -2.20 3.31
C ASP A 151 -10.96 -3.39 2.44
N LYS A 152 -10.33 -3.11 1.28
CA LYS A 152 -9.89 -4.16 0.36
C LYS A 152 -8.37 -4.26 0.33
N THR A 153 -7.87 -5.48 0.47
CA THR A 153 -6.48 -5.83 0.26
C THR A 153 -6.37 -6.69 -0.99
N TYR A 154 -5.55 -6.27 -1.91
CA TYR A 154 -5.27 -6.99 -3.15
C TYR A 154 -3.92 -7.70 -3.00
N LYS A 155 -3.81 -8.85 -3.63
CA LYS A 155 -2.57 -9.63 -3.64
C LYS A 155 -1.81 -9.36 -4.93
N GLY A 156 -0.54 -9.13 -4.80
CA GLY A 156 0.39 -8.98 -5.90
C GLY A 156 1.69 -9.69 -5.60
N GLN A 157 2.62 -9.54 -6.50
CA GLN A 157 3.98 -10.06 -6.33
C GLN A 157 4.99 -9.10 -6.93
N VAL A 158 6.21 -9.12 -6.44
CA VAL A 158 7.33 -8.40 -7.04
C VAL A 158 7.58 -8.96 -8.43
N ASP A 159 7.44 -8.14 -9.47
CA ASP A 159 7.62 -8.50 -10.87
C ASP A 159 9.07 -8.27 -11.32
N SER A 160 9.60 -7.09 -11.00
CA SER A 160 10.97 -6.74 -11.40
C SER A 160 11.59 -5.72 -10.45
N LEU A 161 12.90 -5.72 -10.42
CA LEU A 161 13.74 -4.80 -9.65
C LEU A 161 14.64 -4.02 -10.61
N ALA A 162 14.86 -2.75 -10.34
CA ALA A 162 15.86 -1.99 -11.08
C ALA A 162 17.25 -2.58 -10.88
N SER A 163 18.13 -2.42 -11.88
CA SER A 163 19.50 -2.94 -11.85
C SER A 163 20.42 -2.16 -10.91
N ARG A 164 20.00 -0.97 -10.46
CA ARG A 164 20.78 -0.10 -9.58
C ARG A 164 19.89 0.73 -8.67
N ILE A 165 20.45 1.14 -7.55
CA ILE A 165 19.85 2.06 -6.61
C ILE A 165 19.88 3.48 -7.21
N SER A 166 18.81 4.24 -7.05
CA SER A 166 18.75 5.66 -7.39
C SER A 166 19.63 6.45 -6.43
N GLU A 167 20.54 7.25 -6.96
CA GLU A 167 21.45 8.08 -6.17
C GLU A 167 20.72 9.20 -5.43
N ASP A 168 19.69 9.76 -6.07
CA ASP A 168 18.92 10.87 -5.51
C ASP A 168 18.06 10.46 -4.32
N THR A 169 17.38 9.32 -4.44
CA THR A 169 16.40 8.86 -3.44
C THR A 169 16.95 7.78 -2.51
N ARG A 170 18.12 7.24 -2.76
CA ARG A 170 18.71 6.08 -2.06
C ARG A 170 17.71 4.92 -1.94
N SER A 171 17.04 4.65 -3.03
CA SER A 171 16.03 3.60 -3.11
C SER A 171 16.19 2.76 -4.38
N LEU A 172 15.68 1.54 -4.34
CA LEU A 172 15.61 0.64 -5.49
C LEU A 172 14.22 0.69 -6.09
N PRO A 173 14.03 1.26 -7.29
CA PRO A 173 12.77 1.20 -8.01
C PRO A 173 12.35 -0.26 -8.23
N THR A 174 11.17 -0.58 -7.79
CA THR A 174 10.65 -1.95 -7.77
C THR A 174 9.25 -1.95 -8.38
N ARG A 175 8.98 -2.87 -9.27
CA ARG A 175 7.67 -3.06 -9.88
C ARG A 175 6.96 -4.25 -9.27
N ILE A 176 5.73 -4.02 -8.85
CA ILE A 176 4.82 -5.03 -8.33
C ILE A 176 3.74 -5.27 -9.37
N LYS A 177 3.43 -6.53 -9.64
CA LYS A 177 2.37 -6.94 -10.54
C LYS A 177 1.17 -7.43 -9.75
N MET A 178 -0.03 -7.03 -10.18
CA MET A 178 -1.31 -7.45 -9.61
C MET A 178 -2.27 -7.76 -10.76
N ASP A 179 -3.00 -8.85 -10.68
CA ASP A 179 -4.11 -9.15 -11.59
C ASP A 179 -5.35 -8.35 -11.15
N ASN A 180 -6.11 -7.83 -12.13
CA ASN A 180 -7.25 -6.94 -11.87
C ASN A 180 -8.58 -7.63 -12.19
#